data_7010dc1c81e3904f67937e95f36fb4c2
#
_entry.id   7010dc1c81e3904f67937e95f36fb4c2
#
_cell.length_a   1.000
_cell.length_b   1.000
_cell.length_c   1.000
_cell.angle_alpha   90.00
_cell.angle_beta   90.00
_cell.angle_gamma   90.00
#
_symmetry.space_group_name_H-M   'P 1'
#
loop_
_entity.id
_entity.type
_entity.pdbx_description
1 polymer ?
#
loop_
_entity_poly.entity_id
_entity_poly.type
_entity_poly.pdbx_seq_one_letter_code
_entity_poly.pdbx_strand_id
1 'polypeptide(L)'
;TLTLLQTISVCARASGMESMRRRSPVVKEGSEFEIACDVVIMALGTSPNPLLRKATPDLEYSDRGGIVVKDDTVTTMKDGVFAGGDAVTGAATVIKAMGAGKKAAAAIDAYIKSK
;
A
#
# COMPACT_ATOMS: atom_id res chain seq x y z
N THR A 1 -35.33 2.95 6.84
CA THR A 1 -34.54 3.77 5.90
C THR A 1 -33.31 4.22 6.64
N LEU A 2 -32.13 3.71 6.26
CA LEU A 2 -30.85 4.16 6.79
C LEU A 2 -30.39 5.32 5.90
N THR A 3 -30.35 6.52 6.49
CA THR A 3 -29.70 7.65 5.82
C THR A 3 -28.22 7.59 6.16
N LEU A 4 -27.38 7.20 5.22
CA LEU A 4 -25.93 7.22 5.37
C LEU A 4 -25.40 8.49 4.70
N LEU A 5 -24.87 9.41 5.51
CA LEU A 5 -24.10 10.54 5.02
C LEU A 5 -22.76 10.01 4.48
N GLN A 6 -22.65 9.88 3.18
CA GLN A 6 -21.39 9.52 2.55
C GLN A 6 -20.85 10.74 1.80
N THR A 7 -19.72 11.23 2.28
CA THR A 7 -18.98 12.30 1.60
C THR A 7 -18.35 11.74 0.34
N ILE A 8 -18.95 12.01 -0.81
CA ILE A 8 -18.31 11.69 -2.10
C ILE A 8 -17.39 12.84 -2.46
N SER A 9 -16.11 12.59 -2.33
CA SER A 9 -15.08 13.55 -2.72
C SER A 9 -14.97 13.59 -4.23
N VAL A 10 -15.31 14.72 -4.83
CA VAL A 10 -15.05 14.96 -6.26
C VAL A 10 -13.56 15.20 -6.43
N CYS A 11 -12.89 14.39 -7.25
CA CYS A 11 -11.48 14.56 -7.58
C CYS A 11 -11.26 15.89 -8.33
N ALA A 12 -10.74 16.90 -7.67
CA ALA A 12 -10.19 18.07 -8.34
C ALA A 12 -8.85 17.70 -9.00
N ARG A 13 -8.71 18.06 -10.27
CA ARG A 13 -7.48 17.84 -11.05
C ARG A 13 -6.42 18.79 -10.52
N ALA A 14 -5.42 18.29 -9.81
CA ALA A 14 -4.25 19.09 -9.48
C ALA A 14 -3.46 19.34 -10.79
N SER A 15 -3.41 20.58 -11.24
CA SER A 15 -2.51 21.04 -12.28
C SER A 15 -1.12 21.22 -11.67
N GLY A 16 -0.22 20.26 -11.93
CA GLY A 16 1.16 20.33 -11.49
C GLY A 16 1.92 19.12 -12.02
N MET A 17 2.92 19.38 -12.84
CA MET A 17 3.81 18.40 -13.44
C MET A 17 4.82 17.97 -12.37
N GLU A 18 4.40 17.04 -11.50
CA GLU A 18 5.32 16.42 -10.57
C GLU A 18 4.95 14.95 -10.37
N SER A 19 5.88 14.10 -10.82
CA SER A 19 6.05 12.71 -10.42
C SER A 19 4.85 11.78 -10.62
N MET A 20 5.11 10.61 -11.16
CA MET A 20 4.23 9.43 -11.36
C MET A 20 3.45 8.96 -10.10
N ARG A 21 3.07 9.84 -9.21
CA ARG A 21 2.22 9.53 -8.06
C ARG A 21 0.79 9.35 -8.54
N ARG A 22 0.22 8.20 -8.24
CA ARG A 22 -1.21 7.93 -8.39
C ARG A 22 -1.98 9.11 -7.79
N ARG A 23 -2.85 9.74 -8.58
CA ARG A 23 -3.74 10.82 -8.10
C ARG A 23 -4.54 10.29 -6.91
N SER A 24 -4.49 11.00 -5.80
CA SER A 24 -5.37 10.73 -4.66
C SER A 24 -6.54 11.70 -4.67
N PRO A 25 -7.74 11.25 -4.28
CA PRO A 25 -8.90 12.14 -4.17
C PRO A 25 -8.65 13.18 -3.07
N VAL A 26 -9.06 14.42 -3.33
CA VAL A 26 -9.06 15.52 -2.36
C VAL A 26 -10.50 15.81 -2.00
N VAL A 27 -10.78 15.95 -0.71
CA VAL A 27 -12.10 16.31 -0.22
C VAL A 27 -12.44 17.72 -0.69
N LYS A 28 -13.60 17.88 -1.32
CA LYS A 28 -14.16 19.18 -1.67
C LYS A 28 -15.18 19.57 -0.60
N GLU A 29 -14.87 20.58 0.19
CA GLU A 29 -15.77 21.09 1.22
C GLU A 29 -17.11 21.53 0.63
N GLY A 30 -18.21 21.22 1.33
CA GLY A 30 -19.57 21.58 0.91
C GLY A 30 -20.09 20.76 -0.29
N SER A 31 -19.49 19.61 -0.59
CA SER A 31 -19.94 18.70 -1.66
C SER A 31 -20.66 17.47 -1.11
N GLU A 32 -20.98 17.46 0.16
CA GLU A 32 -21.72 16.38 0.81
C GLU A 32 -23.13 16.29 0.24
N PHE A 33 -23.58 15.08 -0.03
CA PHE A 33 -24.95 14.82 -0.46
C PHE A 33 -25.44 13.49 0.11
N GLU A 34 -26.75 13.38 0.25
CA GLU A 34 -27.41 12.20 0.80
C GLU A 34 -27.89 11.26 -0.32
N ILE A 35 -27.62 9.97 -0.15
CA ILE A 35 -28.17 8.92 -1.01
C ILE A 35 -29.06 8.04 -0.16
N ALA A 36 -30.36 7.96 -0.52
CA ALA A 36 -31.27 7.00 0.08
C ALA A 36 -30.96 5.60 -0.44
N CYS A 37 -30.58 4.69 0.45
CA CYS A 37 -30.28 3.30 0.09
C CYS A 37 -30.60 2.36 1.25
N ASP A 38 -30.90 1.11 0.92
CA ASP A 38 -31.20 0.07 1.91
C ASP A 38 -29.94 -0.69 2.33
N VAL A 39 -28.93 -0.74 1.45
CA VAL A 39 -27.67 -1.47 1.67
C VAL A 39 -26.48 -0.65 1.17
N VAL A 40 -25.41 -0.63 1.96
CA VAL A 40 -24.12 -0.04 1.58
C VAL A 40 -23.04 -1.10 1.65
N ILE A 41 -22.30 -1.26 0.56
CA ILE A 41 -21.17 -2.18 0.48
C ILE A 41 -19.87 -1.37 0.46
N MET A 42 -19.05 -1.53 1.49
CA MET A 42 -17.75 -0.89 1.60
C MET A 42 -16.70 -1.70 0.82
N ALA A 43 -16.47 -1.36 -0.44
CA ALA A 43 -15.48 -2.00 -1.30
C ALA A 43 -14.18 -1.17 -1.36
N LEU A 44 -13.62 -0.87 -0.19
CA LEU A 44 -12.38 -0.08 -0.04
C LEU A 44 -11.15 -0.97 -0.24
N GLY A 45 -10.03 -0.34 -0.62
CA GLY A 45 -8.74 -1.01 -0.71
C GLY A 45 -8.23 -1.51 0.65
N THR A 46 -7.32 -2.49 0.62
CA THR A 46 -6.67 -3.02 1.82
C THR A 46 -5.50 -2.13 2.24
N SER A 47 -5.28 -2.04 3.54
CA SER A 47 -4.10 -1.42 4.15
C SER A 47 -3.17 -2.48 4.73
N PRO A 48 -1.86 -2.22 4.84
CA PRO A 48 -0.93 -3.12 5.50
C PRO A 48 -1.36 -3.41 6.95
N ASN A 49 -1.13 -4.65 7.43
CA ASN A 49 -1.49 -5.05 8.77
C ASN A 49 -0.65 -4.29 9.81
N PRO A 50 -1.24 -3.49 10.70
CA PRO A 50 -0.50 -2.72 11.70
C PRO A 50 0.18 -3.57 12.76
N LEU A 51 -0.20 -4.85 12.90
CA LEU A 51 0.43 -5.76 13.86
C LEU A 51 1.90 -6.01 13.52
N LEU A 52 2.26 -6.10 12.25
CA LEU A 52 3.64 -6.30 11.83
C LEU A 52 4.52 -5.12 12.29
N ARG A 53 4.06 -3.90 12.07
CA ARG A 53 4.77 -2.68 12.50
C ARG A 53 4.94 -2.61 14.02
N LYS A 54 3.95 -3.07 14.78
CA LYS A 54 4.01 -3.12 16.24
C LYS A 54 4.96 -4.20 16.75
N ALA A 55 4.99 -5.35 16.08
CA ALA A 55 5.82 -6.49 16.47
C ALA A 55 7.30 -6.33 16.07
N THR A 56 7.59 -5.56 15.02
CA THR A 56 8.95 -5.37 14.48
C THR A 56 9.24 -3.88 14.27
N PRO A 57 9.39 -3.10 15.34
CA PRO A 57 9.64 -1.66 15.26
C PRO A 57 11.01 -1.32 14.67
N ASP A 58 11.93 -2.26 14.62
CA ASP A 58 13.27 -2.20 14.03
C ASP A 58 13.30 -2.36 12.50
N LEU A 59 12.16 -2.66 11.87
CA LEU A 59 12.00 -2.58 10.43
C LEU A 59 11.54 -1.18 10.02
N GLU A 60 12.07 -0.70 8.91
CA GLU A 60 11.66 0.58 8.34
C GLU A 60 10.35 0.44 7.56
N TYR A 61 9.43 1.38 7.79
CA TYR A 61 8.12 1.40 7.16
C TYR A 61 7.87 2.75 6.47
N SER A 62 7.26 2.70 5.31
CA SER A 62 6.79 3.89 4.59
C SER A 62 5.60 4.54 5.32
N ASP A 63 5.30 5.80 4.97
CA ASP A 63 4.13 6.53 5.48
C ASP A 63 2.81 5.76 5.30
N ARG A 64 2.73 4.93 4.27
CA ARG A 64 1.56 4.09 3.97
C ARG A 64 1.57 2.74 4.69
N GLY A 65 2.57 2.48 5.54
CA GLY A 65 2.70 1.26 6.31
C GLY A 65 3.30 0.06 5.57
N GLY A 66 3.78 0.24 4.33
CA GLY A 66 4.53 -0.78 3.59
C GLY A 66 5.96 -0.90 4.11
N ILE A 67 6.57 -2.08 3.99
CA ILE A 67 7.97 -2.32 4.37
C ILE A 67 8.88 -1.62 3.37
N VAL A 68 9.90 -0.90 3.87
CA VAL A 68 10.93 -0.29 3.03
C VAL A 68 11.99 -1.33 2.68
N VAL A 69 12.36 -1.40 1.41
CA VAL A 69 13.46 -2.25 0.90
C VAL A 69 14.52 -1.37 0.25
N LYS A 70 15.74 -1.87 0.21
CA LYS A 70 16.86 -1.19 -0.44
C LYS A 70 16.64 -1.21 -1.96
N ASP A 71 16.77 -0.07 -2.61
CA ASP A 71 16.74 0.19 -4.05
C ASP A 71 16.34 -1.00 -4.94
N ASP A 72 15.08 -1.06 -5.38
CA ASP A 72 14.53 -2.08 -6.28
C ASP A 72 14.86 -3.55 -5.93
N THR A 73 15.43 -3.78 -4.76
CA THR A 73 15.71 -5.11 -4.21
C THR A 73 14.53 -5.59 -3.35
N VAL A 74 14.65 -6.77 -2.82
CA VAL A 74 13.72 -7.35 -1.83
C VAL A 74 14.34 -7.38 -0.43
N THR A 75 15.55 -6.85 -0.29
CA THR A 75 16.31 -6.84 0.97
C THR A 75 15.89 -5.64 1.81
N THR A 76 15.55 -5.88 3.05
CA THR A 76 15.24 -4.81 4.01
C THR A 76 16.50 -4.21 4.62
N MET A 77 16.35 -3.19 5.48
CA MET A 77 17.47 -2.64 6.25
C MET A 77 17.96 -3.62 7.33
N LYS A 78 17.14 -4.59 7.73
CA LYS A 78 17.48 -5.62 8.71
C LYS A 78 18.12 -6.83 8.03
N ASP A 79 19.30 -7.24 8.50
CA ASP A 79 20.04 -8.38 7.93
C ASP A 79 19.23 -9.69 8.03
N GLY A 80 19.22 -10.46 6.94
CA GLY A 80 18.49 -11.72 6.84
C GLY A 80 16.96 -11.57 6.70
N VAL A 81 16.43 -10.37 6.58
CA VAL A 81 15.00 -10.11 6.38
C VAL A 81 14.74 -9.58 4.98
N PHE A 82 13.82 -10.23 4.27
CA PHE A 82 13.46 -9.93 2.89
C PHE A 82 11.98 -9.62 2.81
N ALA A 83 11.59 -8.68 1.96
CA ALA A 83 10.21 -8.30 1.73
C ALA A 83 9.95 -8.02 0.26
N GLY A 84 8.73 -8.31 -0.21
CA GLY A 84 8.35 -8.05 -1.59
C GLY A 84 6.85 -8.11 -1.81
N GLY A 85 6.40 -7.81 -3.03
CA GLY A 85 4.99 -7.79 -3.40
C GLY A 85 4.23 -6.68 -2.69
N ASP A 86 2.97 -6.94 -2.38
CA ASP A 86 2.05 -5.94 -1.83
C ASP A 86 2.49 -5.41 -0.45
N ALA A 87 3.30 -6.17 0.29
CA ALA A 87 3.88 -5.73 1.56
C ALA A 87 4.84 -4.53 1.40
N VAL A 88 5.41 -4.36 0.21
CA VAL A 88 6.34 -3.26 -0.14
C VAL A 88 5.65 -2.21 -0.99
N THR A 89 5.01 -2.63 -2.08
CA THR A 89 4.47 -1.72 -3.11
C THR A 89 3.04 -1.27 -2.85
N GLY A 90 2.35 -1.88 -1.89
CA GLY A 90 0.90 -1.80 -1.75
C GLY A 90 0.19 -2.70 -2.76
N ALA A 91 -1.14 -2.77 -2.65
CA ALA A 91 -1.96 -3.60 -3.53
C ALA A 91 -1.72 -3.29 -5.01
N ALA A 92 -1.29 -4.30 -5.77
CA ALA A 92 -0.94 -4.19 -7.17
C ALA A 92 -1.47 -5.41 -7.95
N THR A 93 -0.70 -5.96 -8.88
CA THR A 93 -1.11 -7.11 -9.68
C THR A 93 -0.43 -8.39 -9.20
N VAL A 94 -1.11 -9.53 -9.39
CA VAL A 94 -0.55 -10.87 -9.09
C VAL A 94 0.80 -11.08 -9.77
N ILE A 95 0.95 -10.63 -11.02
CA ILE A 95 2.21 -10.76 -11.77
C ILE A 95 3.36 -10.04 -11.05
N LYS A 96 3.12 -8.85 -10.52
CA LYS A 96 4.14 -8.10 -9.76
C LYS A 96 4.49 -8.80 -8.45
N ALA A 97 3.49 -9.31 -7.73
CA ALA A 97 3.70 -10.06 -6.49
C ALA A 97 4.51 -11.34 -6.73
N MET A 98 4.19 -12.10 -7.79
CA MET A 98 4.95 -13.29 -8.19
C MET A 98 6.39 -12.95 -8.60
N GLY A 99 6.58 -11.85 -9.35
CA GLY A 99 7.91 -11.37 -9.73
C GLY A 99 8.77 -11.02 -8.52
N ALA A 100 8.19 -10.35 -7.53
CA ALA A 100 8.85 -10.03 -6.26
C ALA A 100 9.19 -11.30 -5.47
N GLY A 101 8.30 -12.30 -5.43
CA GLY A 101 8.56 -13.60 -4.79
C GLY A 101 9.76 -14.33 -5.40
N LYS A 102 9.87 -14.35 -6.73
CA LYS A 102 11.04 -14.95 -7.43
C LYS A 102 12.34 -14.21 -7.10
N LYS A 103 12.31 -12.89 -7.08
CA LYS A 103 13.48 -12.08 -6.69
C LYS A 103 13.88 -12.35 -5.23
N ALA A 104 12.89 -12.44 -4.32
CA ALA A 104 13.13 -12.74 -2.92
C ALA A 104 13.77 -14.12 -2.74
N ALA A 105 13.28 -15.14 -3.44
CA ALA A 105 13.85 -16.49 -3.39
C ALA A 105 15.33 -16.50 -3.82
N ALA A 106 15.67 -15.84 -4.92
CA ALA A 106 17.05 -15.73 -5.39
C ALA A 106 17.95 -14.97 -4.40
N ALA A 107 17.44 -13.88 -3.80
CA ALA A 107 18.19 -13.10 -2.82
C ALA A 107 18.43 -13.89 -1.51
N ILE A 108 17.44 -14.65 -1.05
CA ILE A 108 17.55 -15.53 0.12
C ILE A 108 18.57 -16.64 -0.14
N ASP A 109 18.51 -17.30 -1.31
CA ASP A 109 19.46 -18.34 -1.68
C ASP A 109 20.91 -17.82 -1.71
N ALA A 110 21.11 -16.64 -2.32
CA ALA A 110 22.41 -15.99 -2.34
C ALA A 110 22.91 -15.64 -0.92
N TYR A 111 22.02 -15.14 -0.07
CA TYR A 111 22.33 -14.81 1.32
C TYR A 111 22.75 -16.04 2.12
N ILE A 112 22.03 -17.16 2.00
CA ILE A 112 22.35 -18.39 2.70
C ILE A 112 23.70 -18.95 2.24
N LYS A 113 24.00 -18.89 0.93
CA LYS A 113 25.27 -19.35 0.36
C LYS A 113 26.47 -18.49 0.75
N SER A 114 26.24 -17.25 1.18
CA SER A 114 27.29 -16.32 1.61
C SER A 114 27.65 -16.44 3.09
N LYS A 115 26.88 -17.19 3.87
CA LYS A 115 27.10 -17.49 5.30
C LYS A 115 27.93 -18.75 5.49
#